data_f85d2bd1189118bd21f3377d820ea404
#
_entry.id   f85d2bd1189118bd21f3377d820ea404
#
_cell.length_a   1.000
_cell.length_b   1.000
_cell.length_c   1.000
_cell.angle_alpha   90.00
_cell.angle_beta   90.00
_cell.angle_gamma   90.00
#
_symmetry.space_group_name_H-M   'P 1'
#
loop_
_entity.id
_entity.type
_entity.pdbx_description
1 polymer ?
#
loop_
_entity_poly.entity_id
_entity_poly.type
_entity_poly.pdbx_seq_one_letter_code
_entity_poly.pdbx_strand_id
1 'polypeptide(L)'
;MEKELTFYSAGLKLAGTLYLPGNLQPGDERPTVLCCHGLRANRKVILPEFARAFAKQGYVAFVFDYRGFGDSEGTKWRLISKERDEDIINATTFLGLQPEVDADRIVLFGISYGGANVISAGATDPRTKAVASIVGFGDGDRWARNSRRLWEYWALRKRIEKDRERRVLTGSSEYVDAYEILIPTPAEEKFYSGSGQIASLKSELPLETAEDIMSYKPEAVVHQIAPRPLLLIGAELDYLTGFEECVSLYEKAREPKQLHILPGISHYETYSQGFDTVMRLSLNLFGQALGAR
;
A
#
# COMPACT_ATOMS: atom_id res chain seq x y z
N MET A 1 -13.45 -17.56 7.26
CA MET A 1 -12.33 -18.42 7.78
C MET A 1 -11.02 -17.71 7.43
N GLU A 2 -9.99 -17.83 8.28
CA GLU A 2 -8.68 -17.22 8.04
C GLU A 2 -7.64 -18.34 7.97
N LYS A 3 -6.70 -18.26 6.98
CA LYS A 3 -5.60 -19.22 6.82
C LYS A 3 -4.27 -18.45 6.81
N GLU A 4 -3.34 -18.81 7.66
CA GLU A 4 -1.96 -18.33 7.58
C GLU A 4 -1.21 -19.07 6.48
N LEU A 5 -0.63 -18.33 5.55
CA LEU A 5 0.09 -18.85 4.40
C LEU A 5 1.47 -18.20 4.31
N THR A 6 2.37 -18.85 3.58
CA THR A 6 3.67 -18.28 3.23
C THR A 6 3.97 -18.50 1.77
N PHE A 7 4.72 -17.58 1.17
CA PHE A 7 5.21 -17.69 -0.21
C PHE A 7 6.63 -17.12 -0.31
N TYR A 8 7.26 -17.30 -1.45
CA TYR A 8 8.61 -16.78 -1.67
C TYR A 8 8.60 -15.60 -2.63
N SER A 9 9.37 -14.56 -2.30
CA SER A 9 9.66 -13.42 -3.16
C SER A 9 11.16 -13.14 -3.11
N ALA A 10 11.84 -13.14 -4.26
CA ALA A 10 13.30 -12.98 -4.37
C ALA A 10 14.11 -13.88 -3.40
N GLY A 11 13.66 -15.12 -3.18
CA GLY A 11 14.30 -16.08 -2.28
C GLY A 11 13.98 -15.90 -0.78
N LEU A 12 13.24 -14.85 -0.39
CA LEU A 12 12.79 -14.60 0.97
C LEU A 12 11.40 -15.17 1.20
N LYS A 13 11.16 -15.76 2.37
CA LYS A 13 9.87 -16.30 2.77
C LYS A 13 9.01 -15.19 3.36
N LEU A 14 7.88 -14.89 2.73
CA LEU A 14 6.93 -13.88 3.16
C LEU A 14 5.70 -14.52 3.79
N ALA A 15 5.17 -13.86 4.83
CA ALA A 15 4.00 -14.30 5.58
C ALA A 15 2.74 -13.56 5.13
N GLY A 16 1.63 -14.28 5.00
CA GLY A 16 0.33 -13.71 4.62
C GLY A 16 -0.83 -14.41 5.30
N THR A 17 -1.97 -13.74 5.32
CA THR A 17 -3.24 -14.25 5.84
C THR A 17 -4.28 -14.21 4.73
N LEU A 18 -4.86 -15.35 4.41
CA LEU A 18 -5.95 -15.50 3.44
C LEU A 18 -7.28 -15.50 4.18
N TYR A 19 -8.18 -14.62 3.78
CA TYR A 19 -9.53 -14.44 4.31
C TYR A 19 -10.52 -15.05 3.31
N LEU A 20 -11.24 -16.07 3.74
CA LEU A 20 -12.17 -16.81 2.90
C LEU A 20 -13.63 -16.42 3.19
N PRO A 21 -14.50 -16.32 2.16
CA PRO A 21 -15.93 -16.15 2.32
C PRO A 21 -16.55 -17.27 3.17
N GLY A 22 -17.56 -16.92 3.98
CA GLY A 22 -18.24 -17.90 4.84
C GLY A 22 -19.07 -18.94 4.06
N ASN A 23 -19.41 -18.64 2.81
CA ASN A 23 -20.20 -19.49 1.91
C ASN A 23 -19.37 -20.22 0.85
N LEU A 24 -18.05 -20.24 1.01
CA LEU A 24 -17.16 -20.95 0.09
C LEU A 24 -17.36 -22.47 0.19
N GLN A 25 -17.58 -23.15 -0.94
CA GLN A 25 -17.70 -24.59 -1.01
C GLN A 25 -16.40 -25.21 -1.54
N PRO A 26 -16.13 -26.50 -1.25
CA PRO A 26 -15.00 -27.20 -1.84
C PRO A 26 -15.04 -27.16 -3.37
N GLY A 27 -13.95 -26.69 -3.99
CA GLY A 27 -13.84 -26.53 -5.43
C GLY A 27 -14.34 -25.19 -5.99
N ASP A 28 -14.86 -24.31 -5.13
CA ASP A 28 -15.20 -22.95 -5.54
C ASP A 28 -13.93 -22.11 -5.73
N GLU A 29 -13.84 -21.40 -6.84
CA GLU A 29 -12.90 -20.32 -7.07
C GLU A 29 -13.58 -18.96 -6.99
N ARG A 30 -12.99 -18.00 -6.32
CA ARG A 30 -13.56 -16.68 -6.07
C ARG A 30 -12.67 -15.56 -6.58
N PRO A 31 -13.28 -14.43 -7.01
CA PRO A 31 -12.52 -13.22 -7.26
C PRO A 31 -11.76 -12.81 -6.01
N THR A 32 -10.54 -12.32 -6.19
CA THR A 32 -9.61 -12.12 -5.07
C THR A 32 -9.10 -10.69 -5.00
N VAL A 33 -9.08 -10.14 -3.79
CA VAL A 33 -8.51 -8.82 -3.47
C VAL A 33 -7.15 -9.01 -2.80
N LEU A 34 -6.09 -8.59 -3.44
CA LEU A 34 -4.77 -8.49 -2.83
C LEU A 34 -4.64 -7.13 -2.13
N CYS A 35 -4.54 -7.16 -0.79
CA CYS A 35 -4.50 -5.98 0.06
C CYS A 35 -3.06 -5.64 0.48
N CYS A 36 -2.63 -4.40 0.24
CA CYS A 36 -1.27 -3.91 0.37
C CYS A 36 -1.17 -2.80 1.43
N HIS A 37 -0.38 -3.01 2.48
CA HIS A 37 -0.28 -2.11 3.62
C HIS A 37 0.67 -0.93 3.42
N GLY A 38 0.49 0.12 4.25
CA GLY A 38 1.29 1.34 4.26
C GLY A 38 2.72 1.17 4.79
N LEU A 39 3.39 2.32 4.99
CA LEU A 39 4.82 2.40 5.30
C LEU A 39 5.21 1.62 6.57
N ARG A 40 4.65 1.96 7.71
CA ARG A 40 4.98 1.41 9.03
C ARG A 40 3.99 0.33 9.50
N ALA A 41 3.26 -0.28 8.58
CA ALA A 41 2.28 -1.29 8.89
C ALA A 41 2.81 -2.71 8.67
N ASN A 42 1.99 -3.67 9.01
CA ASN A 42 2.11 -5.07 8.67
C ASN A 42 0.71 -5.65 8.41
N ARG A 43 0.63 -6.93 8.01
CA ARG A 43 -0.64 -7.59 7.67
C ARG A 43 -1.68 -7.64 8.78
N LYS A 44 -1.28 -7.35 10.05
CA LYS A 44 -2.16 -7.41 11.24
C LYS A 44 -2.77 -6.05 11.59
N VAL A 45 -2.40 -4.97 10.88
CA VAL A 45 -2.81 -3.59 11.20
C VAL A 45 -3.69 -3.03 10.08
N ILE A 46 -4.86 -2.49 10.42
CA ILE A 46 -5.84 -1.85 9.53
C ILE A 46 -6.44 -2.83 8.49
N LEU A 47 -5.63 -3.42 7.63
CA LEU A 47 -6.09 -4.25 6.50
C LEU A 47 -6.93 -5.47 6.88
N PRO A 48 -6.79 -6.13 8.05
CA PRO A 48 -7.70 -7.22 8.44
C PRO A 48 -9.18 -6.85 8.43
N GLU A 49 -9.54 -5.61 8.77
CA GLU A 49 -10.94 -5.15 8.73
C GLU A 49 -11.46 -5.09 7.29
N PHE A 50 -10.67 -4.52 6.37
CA PHE A 50 -10.99 -4.49 4.94
C PHE A 50 -11.07 -5.91 4.35
N ALA A 51 -10.10 -6.77 4.67
CA ALA A 51 -10.07 -8.15 4.18
C ALA A 51 -11.29 -8.96 4.61
N ARG A 52 -11.69 -8.83 5.90
CA ARG A 52 -12.94 -9.45 6.40
C ARG A 52 -14.17 -8.88 5.73
N ALA A 53 -14.20 -7.57 5.46
CA ALA A 53 -15.31 -6.93 4.76
C ALA A 53 -15.40 -7.41 3.31
N PHE A 54 -14.30 -7.53 2.58
CA PHE A 54 -14.26 -8.14 1.25
C PHE A 54 -14.72 -9.61 1.28
N ALA A 55 -14.28 -10.39 2.29
CA ALA A 55 -14.69 -11.78 2.44
C ALA A 55 -16.22 -11.91 2.70
N LYS A 56 -16.83 -11.00 3.47
CA LYS A 56 -18.29 -10.95 3.67
C LYS A 56 -19.05 -10.67 2.36
N GLN A 57 -18.41 -10.00 1.39
CA GLN A 57 -18.99 -9.72 0.06
C GLN A 57 -18.68 -10.80 -0.97
N GLY A 58 -18.12 -11.96 -0.54
CA GLY A 58 -17.90 -13.11 -1.41
C GLY A 58 -16.56 -13.14 -2.12
N TYR A 59 -15.65 -12.18 -1.85
CA TYR A 59 -14.29 -12.20 -2.34
C TYR A 59 -13.38 -13.06 -1.44
N VAL A 60 -12.39 -13.70 -2.02
CA VAL A 60 -11.18 -14.04 -1.25
C VAL A 60 -10.39 -12.77 -1.05
N ALA A 61 -9.82 -12.54 0.14
CA ALA A 61 -8.90 -11.43 0.36
C ALA A 61 -7.58 -11.94 0.92
N PHE A 62 -6.47 -11.35 0.48
CA PHE A 62 -5.15 -11.72 0.96
C PHE A 62 -4.38 -10.49 1.43
N VAL A 63 -3.86 -10.55 2.63
CA VAL A 63 -2.99 -9.54 3.22
C VAL A 63 -1.65 -10.19 3.54
N PHE A 64 -0.55 -9.57 3.18
CA PHE A 64 0.78 -10.12 3.45
C PHE A 64 1.71 -9.07 4.04
N ASP A 65 2.77 -9.53 4.71
CA ASP A 65 3.87 -8.69 5.14
C ASP A 65 4.92 -8.62 4.04
N TYR A 66 5.27 -7.41 3.60
CA TYR A 66 6.40 -7.23 2.69
C TYR A 66 7.71 -7.71 3.31
N ARG A 67 8.72 -8.00 2.48
CA ARG A 67 10.06 -8.34 2.96
C ARG A 67 10.57 -7.33 3.98
N GLY A 68 11.13 -7.82 5.08
CA GLY A 68 11.63 -6.98 6.19
C GLY A 68 10.56 -6.47 7.16
N PHE A 69 9.27 -6.73 6.90
CA PHE A 69 8.17 -6.30 7.76
C PHE A 69 7.46 -7.48 8.42
N GLY A 70 6.76 -7.22 9.54
CA GLY A 70 5.97 -8.21 10.26
C GLY A 70 6.72 -9.51 10.51
N ASP A 71 6.10 -10.62 10.08
CA ASP A 71 6.65 -11.98 10.23
C ASP A 71 7.43 -12.45 8.97
N SER A 72 7.59 -11.60 7.95
CA SER A 72 8.36 -11.89 6.74
C SER A 72 9.86 -11.82 6.98
N GLU A 73 10.61 -12.61 6.21
CA GLU A 73 12.07 -12.54 6.15
C GLU A 73 12.55 -11.27 5.46
N GLY A 74 13.85 -10.99 5.54
CA GLY A 74 14.51 -9.83 4.95
C GLY A 74 15.06 -8.87 6.00
N THR A 75 15.75 -7.83 5.55
CA THR A 75 16.33 -6.82 6.44
C THR A 75 15.22 -6.02 7.10
N LYS A 76 15.12 -6.14 8.42
CA LYS A 76 14.01 -5.54 9.18
C LYS A 76 13.95 -4.03 9.02
N TRP A 77 12.73 -3.55 8.69
CA TRP A 77 12.37 -2.16 8.52
C TRP A 77 13.02 -1.45 7.32
N ARG A 78 13.77 -2.19 6.50
CA ARG A 78 14.29 -1.67 5.25
C ARG A 78 13.18 -1.65 4.21
N LEU A 79 12.87 -0.47 3.69
CA LEU A 79 11.88 -0.28 2.63
C LEU A 79 12.58 0.16 1.36
N ILE A 80 12.38 -0.62 0.31
CA ILE A 80 12.74 -0.26 -1.07
C ILE A 80 11.49 -0.48 -1.93
N SER A 81 11.03 0.58 -2.57
CA SER A 81 9.75 0.62 -3.28
C SER A 81 9.65 -0.45 -4.37
N LYS A 82 10.70 -0.61 -5.17
CA LYS A 82 10.75 -1.63 -6.23
C LYS A 82 10.71 -3.06 -5.70
N GLU A 83 11.31 -3.31 -4.53
CA GLU A 83 11.24 -4.61 -3.87
C GLU A 83 9.81 -4.91 -3.38
N ARG A 84 9.09 -3.89 -2.91
CA ARG A 84 7.68 -4.01 -2.54
C ARG A 84 6.77 -4.25 -3.76
N ASP A 85 7.05 -3.59 -4.87
CA ASP A 85 6.32 -3.83 -6.13
C ASP A 85 6.53 -5.27 -6.60
N GLU A 86 7.76 -5.79 -6.52
CA GLU A 86 8.09 -7.20 -6.80
C GLU A 86 7.35 -8.16 -5.85
N ASP A 87 7.26 -7.84 -4.55
CA ASP A 87 6.52 -8.65 -3.58
C ASP A 87 5.02 -8.74 -3.93
N ILE A 88 4.41 -7.63 -4.41
CA ILE A 88 3.01 -7.63 -4.89
C ILE A 88 2.85 -8.52 -6.12
N ILE A 89 3.75 -8.43 -7.09
CA ILE A 89 3.72 -9.25 -8.31
C ILE A 89 3.86 -10.72 -7.96
N ASN A 90 4.77 -11.08 -7.04
CA ASN A 90 4.96 -12.44 -6.57
C ASN A 90 3.78 -12.94 -5.73
N ALA A 91 3.16 -12.08 -4.89
CA ALA A 91 1.93 -12.39 -4.18
C ALA A 91 0.76 -12.65 -5.16
N THR A 92 0.66 -11.88 -6.26
CA THR A 92 -0.33 -12.11 -7.32
C THR A 92 -0.13 -13.48 -7.96
N THR A 93 1.12 -13.86 -8.25
CA THR A 93 1.47 -15.19 -8.77
C THR A 93 1.10 -16.30 -7.79
N PHE A 94 1.46 -16.12 -6.51
CA PHE A 94 1.14 -17.08 -5.46
C PHE A 94 -0.37 -17.29 -5.30
N LEU A 95 -1.15 -16.20 -5.35
CA LEU A 95 -2.61 -16.26 -5.27
C LEU A 95 -3.22 -17.04 -6.43
N GLY A 96 -2.76 -16.85 -7.65
CA GLY A 96 -3.25 -17.60 -8.81
C GLY A 96 -2.99 -19.12 -8.76
N LEU A 97 -2.22 -19.59 -7.77
CA LEU A 97 -1.97 -21.01 -7.51
C LEU A 97 -2.79 -21.56 -6.34
N GLN A 98 -3.59 -20.71 -5.66
CA GLN A 98 -4.41 -21.18 -4.54
C GLN A 98 -5.74 -21.75 -5.05
N PRO A 99 -6.20 -22.88 -4.49
CA PRO A 99 -7.39 -23.56 -4.99
C PRO A 99 -8.70 -22.78 -4.81
N GLU A 100 -8.72 -21.77 -3.92
CA GLU A 100 -9.88 -20.93 -3.68
C GLU A 100 -9.92 -19.65 -4.54
N VAL A 101 -8.89 -19.41 -5.36
CA VAL A 101 -8.67 -18.18 -6.11
C VAL A 101 -8.91 -18.37 -7.59
N ASP A 102 -9.80 -17.55 -8.15
CA ASP A 102 -9.91 -17.38 -9.59
C ASP A 102 -8.76 -16.51 -10.09
N ALA A 103 -7.75 -17.15 -10.70
CA ALA A 103 -6.53 -16.51 -11.17
C ALA A 103 -6.75 -15.39 -12.19
N ASP A 104 -7.88 -15.45 -12.93
CA ASP A 104 -8.26 -14.44 -13.91
C ASP A 104 -9.05 -13.27 -13.29
N ARG A 105 -9.33 -13.30 -11.98
CA ARG A 105 -10.12 -12.28 -11.29
C ARG A 105 -9.44 -11.75 -10.03
N ILE A 106 -8.16 -11.36 -10.13
CA ILE A 106 -7.40 -10.73 -9.05
C ILE A 106 -7.39 -9.22 -9.23
N VAL A 107 -7.67 -8.48 -8.16
CA VAL A 107 -7.64 -7.01 -8.10
C VAL A 107 -6.72 -6.54 -6.98
N LEU A 108 -6.15 -5.33 -7.12
CA LEU A 108 -5.26 -4.73 -6.13
C LEU A 108 -5.99 -3.67 -5.31
N PHE A 109 -5.79 -3.71 -4.00
CA PHE A 109 -6.25 -2.71 -3.04
C PHE A 109 -5.08 -2.28 -2.16
N GLY A 110 -4.67 -1.02 -2.22
CA GLY A 110 -3.55 -0.50 -1.43
C GLY A 110 -3.93 0.72 -0.61
N ILE A 111 -3.42 0.80 0.62
CA ILE A 111 -3.63 1.95 1.51
C ILE A 111 -2.31 2.68 1.77
N SER A 112 -2.36 4.03 1.80
CA SER A 112 -1.18 4.87 2.09
C SER A 112 -0.02 4.55 1.15
N TYR A 113 1.16 4.22 1.65
CA TYR A 113 2.30 3.78 0.84
C TYR A 113 1.96 2.56 -0.04
N GLY A 114 1.15 1.63 0.47
CA GLY A 114 0.64 0.51 -0.31
C GLY A 114 -0.24 0.97 -1.49
N GLY A 115 -0.92 2.12 -1.36
CA GLY A 115 -1.63 2.77 -2.45
C GLY A 115 -0.72 3.21 -3.60
N ALA A 116 0.47 3.71 -3.29
CA ALA A 116 1.50 4.02 -4.29
C ALA A 116 2.06 2.73 -4.93
N ASN A 117 2.32 1.68 -4.13
CA ASN A 117 2.84 0.41 -4.64
C ASN A 117 1.86 -0.32 -5.57
N VAL A 118 0.56 -0.35 -5.26
CA VAL A 118 -0.42 -1.02 -6.16
C VAL A 118 -0.56 -0.32 -7.51
N ILE A 119 -0.28 0.99 -7.60
CA ILE A 119 -0.21 1.70 -8.87
C ILE A 119 0.96 1.20 -9.71
N SER A 120 2.17 1.16 -9.16
CA SER A 120 3.37 0.69 -9.88
C SER A 120 3.29 -0.79 -10.23
N ALA A 121 2.91 -1.64 -9.27
CA ALA A 121 2.75 -3.07 -9.50
C ALA A 121 1.62 -3.34 -10.51
N GLY A 122 0.48 -2.66 -10.39
CA GLY A 122 -0.63 -2.78 -11.33
C GLY A 122 -0.29 -2.28 -12.74
N ALA A 123 0.53 -1.24 -12.87
CA ALA A 123 1.03 -0.77 -14.16
C ALA A 123 1.94 -1.82 -14.83
N THR A 124 2.74 -2.53 -14.04
CA THR A 124 3.72 -3.50 -14.53
C THR A 124 3.11 -4.89 -14.77
N ASP A 125 2.16 -5.33 -13.92
CA ASP A 125 1.55 -6.66 -14.00
C ASP A 125 0.14 -6.60 -14.62
N PRO A 126 -0.04 -7.02 -15.89
CA PRO A 126 -1.33 -6.96 -16.59
C PRO A 126 -2.35 -8.01 -16.11
N ARG A 127 -1.97 -8.96 -15.26
CA ARG A 127 -2.87 -10.00 -14.74
C ARG A 127 -3.94 -9.44 -13.81
N THR A 128 -3.63 -8.35 -13.10
CA THR A 128 -4.57 -7.70 -12.19
C THR A 128 -5.67 -6.96 -12.96
N LYS A 129 -6.93 -7.09 -12.58
CA LYS A 129 -8.08 -6.61 -13.36
C LYS A 129 -8.54 -5.19 -12.98
N ALA A 130 -8.19 -4.72 -11.79
CA ALA A 130 -8.45 -3.35 -11.34
C ALA A 130 -7.46 -2.96 -10.25
N VAL A 131 -7.30 -1.65 -10.05
CA VAL A 131 -6.43 -1.08 -9.01
C VAL A 131 -7.20 -0.05 -8.21
N ALA A 132 -7.22 -0.19 -6.88
CA ALA A 132 -7.75 0.80 -5.95
C ALA A 132 -6.61 1.31 -5.05
N SER A 133 -6.31 2.60 -5.14
CA SER A 133 -5.31 3.30 -4.35
C SER A 133 -5.99 4.27 -3.39
N ILE A 134 -5.81 4.05 -2.10
CA ILE A 134 -6.46 4.79 -1.02
C ILE A 134 -5.40 5.63 -0.32
N VAL A 135 -5.55 6.95 -0.33
CA VAL A 135 -4.63 7.95 0.24
C VAL A 135 -3.16 7.66 -0.08
N GLY A 136 -2.91 7.24 -1.34
CA GLY A 136 -1.57 7.00 -1.87
C GLY A 136 -0.95 8.27 -2.44
N PHE A 137 0.33 8.21 -2.81
CA PHE A 137 1.03 9.33 -3.45
C PHE A 137 1.51 8.97 -4.87
N GLY A 138 1.70 9.99 -5.69
CA GLY A 138 2.16 9.87 -7.07
C GLY A 138 3.65 10.16 -7.25
N ASP A 139 4.21 11.11 -6.49
CA ASP A 139 5.63 11.50 -6.54
C ASP A 139 6.19 11.66 -5.13
N GLY A 140 7.12 10.79 -4.75
CA GLY A 140 7.70 10.76 -3.42
C GLY A 140 8.58 11.99 -3.11
N ASP A 141 9.20 12.62 -4.11
CA ASP A 141 9.96 13.86 -3.90
C ASP A 141 9.03 15.04 -3.62
N ARG A 142 7.95 15.17 -4.41
CA ARG A 142 6.90 16.18 -4.19
C ARG A 142 6.25 15.97 -2.82
N TRP A 143 5.89 14.75 -2.48
CA TRP A 143 5.36 14.41 -1.17
C TRP A 143 6.33 14.80 -0.05
N ALA A 144 7.62 14.41 -0.13
CA ALA A 144 8.62 14.74 0.88
C ALA A 144 8.83 16.25 1.02
N ARG A 145 8.75 17.02 -0.08
CA ARG A 145 8.86 18.46 -0.08
C ARG A 145 7.63 19.15 0.54
N ASN A 146 6.43 18.67 0.21
CA ASN A 146 5.19 19.31 0.65
C ASN A 146 4.85 19.00 2.12
N SER A 147 5.34 17.89 2.67
CA SER A 147 5.10 17.48 4.06
C SER A 147 5.97 18.22 5.09
N ARG A 148 6.87 19.14 4.67
CA ARG A 148 7.81 19.82 5.56
C ARG A 148 8.15 21.23 5.09
N ARG A 149 8.77 22.02 5.96
CA ARG A 149 9.29 23.33 5.57
C ARG A 149 10.45 23.16 4.59
N LEU A 150 10.63 24.11 3.69
CA LEU A 150 11.64 24.04 2.63
C LEU A 150 13.06 23.83 3.16
N TRP A 151 13.43 24.45 4.28
CA TRP A 151 14.75 24.27 4.88
C TRP A 151 14.94 22.87 5.48
N GLU A 152 13.87 22.26 6.03
CA GLU A 152 13.88 20.87 6.55
C GLU A 152 14.04 19.88 5.39
N TYR A 153 13.37 20.12 4.26
CA TYR A 153 13.56 19.33 3.04
C TYR A 153 15.01 19.35 2.57
N TRP A 154 15.66 20.53 2.50
CA TRP A 154 17.06 20.64 2.09
C TRP A 154 18.03 20.03 3.12
N ALA A 155 17.72 20.12 4.41
CA ALA A 155 18.48 19.46 5.47
C ALA A 155 18.40 17.92 5.34
N LEU A 156 17.20 17.37 5.08
CA LEU A 156 17.00 15.95 4.82
C LEU A 156 17.81 15.49 3.60
N ARG A 157 17.76 16.22 2.49
CA ARG A 157 18.53 15.89 1.28
C ARG A 157 20.04 15.81 1.55
N LYS A 158 20.60 16.78 2.25
CA LYS A 158 22.03 16.76 2.63
C LYS A 158 22.37 15.57 3.53
N ARG A 159 21.44 15.18 4.41
CA ARG A 159 21.65 14.03 5.28
C ARG A 159 21.60 12.72 4.49
N ILE A 160 20.70 12.59 3.52
CA ILE A 160 20.64 11.47 2.57
C ILE A 160 21.95 11.35 1.77
N GLU A 161 22.52 12.45 1.29
CA GLU A 161 23.80 12.44 0.57
C GLU A 161 24.92 11.87 1.45
N LYS A 162 25.03 12.31 2.71
CA LYS A 162 25.99 11.77 3.67
C LYS A 162 25.73 10.30 4.02
N ASP A 163 24.48 9.91 4.12
CA ASP A 163 24.13 8.50 4.34
C ASP A 163 24.51 7.64 3.15
N ARG A 164 24.38 8.14 1.93
CA ARG A 164 24.86 7.44 0.72
C ARG A 164 26.37 7.22 0.76
N GLU A 165 27.16 8.24 1.13
CA GLU A 165 28.60 8.11 1.35
C GLU A 165 28.90 7.05 2.42
N ARG A 166 28.19 7.10 3.56
CA ARG A 166 28.31 6.11 4.63
C ARG A 166 28.05 4.70 4.13
N ARG A 167 26.93 4.47 3.40
CA ARG A 167 26.56 3.14 2.86
C ARG A 167 27.63 2.59 1.92
N VAL A 168 28.21 3.43 1.08
CA VAL A 168 29.32 3.02 0.19
C VAL A 168 30.56 2.62 0.98
N LEU A 169 30.88 3.31 2.08
CA LEU A 169 32.07 3.06 2.89
C LEU A 169 31.90 1.93 3.90
N THR A 170 30.69 1.73 4.43
CA THR A 170 30.46 0.84 5.59
C THR A 170 29.47 -0.29 5.32
N GLY A 171 28.74 -0.23 4.20
CA GLY A 171 27.66 -1.18 3.87
C GLY A 171 26.38 -0.97 4.68
N SER A 172 26.24 0.12 5.47
CA SER A 172 25.08 0.33 6.36
C SER A 172 24.55 1.76 6.34
N SER A 173 23.22 1.91 6.33
CA SER A 173 22.52 3.18 6.45
C SER A 173 22.46 3.68 7.90
N GLU A 174 22.35 4.99 8.09
CA GLU A 174 21.99 5.60 9.36
C GLU A 174 20.52 5.25 9.69
N TYR A 175 20.25 4.86 10.94
CA TYR A 175 18.87 4.68 11.41
C TYR A 175 18.38 5.96 12.07
N VAL A 176 17.19 6.39 11.70
CA VAL A 176 16.55 7.63 12.16
C VAL A 176 15.15 7.34 12.68
N ASP A 177 14.63 8.21 13.54
CA ASP A 177 13.23 8.11 13.93
C ASP A 177 12.34 8.20 12.68
N ALA A 178 11.36 7.32 12.57
CA ALA A 178 10.45 7.28 11.42
C ALA A 178 9.72 8.62 11.20
N TYR A 179 9.52 9.41 12.24
CA TYR A 179 8.93 10.74 12.17
C TYR A 179 9.84 11.79 11.53
N GLU A 180 11.12 11.52 11.38
CA GLU A 180 12.00 12.35 10.56
C GLU A 180 11.75 12.18 9.06
N ILE A 181 11.25 10.99 8.67
CA ILE A 181 10.89 10.66 7.29
C ILE A 181 9.42 10.98 7.03
N LEU A 182 8.55 10.53 7.92
CA LEU A 182 7.10 10.67 7.87
C LEU A 182 6.67 11.64 8.98
N ILE A 183 6.42 12.91 8.64
CA ILE A 183 6.06 13.95 9.62
C ILE A 183 4.55 13.87 9.92
N PRO A 184 4.13 13.32 11.07
CA PRO A 184 2.73 13.22 11.40
C PRO A 184 2.19 14.52 11.99
N THR A 185 0.90 14.70 11.92
CA THR A 185 0.18 15.69 12.73
C THR A 185 0.02 15.17 14.17
N PRO A 186 -0.30 16.03 15.15
CA PRO A 186 -0.59 15.59 16.52
C PRO A 186 -1.74 14.57 16.62
N ALA A 187 -2.71 14.61 15.71
CA ALA A 187 -3.80 13.63 15.64
C ALA A 187 -3.29 12.25 15.20
N GLU A 188 -2.38 12.24 14.25
CA GLU A 188 -1.74 11.02 13.73
C GLU A 188 -0.78 10.41 14.75
N GLU A 189 -0.01 11.23 15.46
CA GLU A 189 0.79 10.75 16.60
C GLU A 189 -0.08 10.07 17.67
N LYS A 190 -1.24 10.65 17.97
CA LYS A 190 -2.21 10.06 18.91
C LYS A 190 -2.76 8.73 18.41
N PHE A 191 -3.04 8.59 17.12
CA PHE A 191 -3.47 7.33 16.50
C PHE A 191 -2.39 6.25 16.69
N TYR A 192 -1.12 6.57 16.42
CA TYR A 192 -0.02 5.64 16.61
C TYR A 192 0.24 5.28 18.07
N SER A 193 0.10 6.23 18.99
CA SER A 193 0.31 5.99 20.42
C SER A 193 -0.87 5.31 21.13
N GLY A 194 -2.08 5.43 20.57
CA GLY A 194 -3.32 4.99 21.22
C GLY A 194 -3.80 3.58 20.84
N SER A 195 -3.36 3.03 19.72
CA SER A 195 -3.75 1.68 19.30
C SER A 195 -2.68 0.68 19.73
N GLY A 196 -2.98 -0.22 20.65
CA GLY A 196 -2.06 -1.29 21.11
C GLY A 196 -1.52 -2.17 19.95
N GLN A 197 -2.17 -2.13 18.78
CA GLN A 197 -1.70 -2.80 17.57
C GLN A 197 -0.47 -2.14 16.96
N ILE A 198 -0.24 -0.84 17.22
CA ILE A 198 0.84 -0.05 16.63
C ILE A 198 2.06 0.02 17.57
N ALA A 199 1.90 -0.29 18.85
CA ALA A 199 3.03 -0.39 19.78
C ALA A 199 4.10 -1.43 19.37
N SER A 200 3.76 -2.35 18.46
CA SER A 200 4.71 -3.31 17.89
C SER A 200 5.51 -2.77 16.70
N LEU A 201 5.21 -1.56 16.21
CA LEU A 201 5.91 -0.97 15.08
C LEU A 201 7.16 -0.25 15.57
N LYS A 202 8.31 -0.61 15.00
CA LYS A 202 9.57 0.06 15.33
C LYS A 202 9.49 1.53 14.93
N SER A 203 10.05 2.41 15.77
CA SER A 203 10.10 3.85 15.52
C SER A 203 11.25 4.28 14.60
N GLU A 204 12.24 3.42 14.38
CA GLU A 204 13.42 3.74 13.58
C GLU A 204 13.40 3.06 12.20
N LEU A 205 13.77 3.82 11.18
CA LEU A 205 13.94 3.36 9.80
C LEU A 205 15.35 3.71 9.30
N PRO A 206 15.93 2.93 8.38
CA PRO A 206 17.17 3.33 7.72
C PRO A 206 16.92 4.54 6.81
N LEU A 207 17.81 5.51 6.81
CA LEU A 207 17.66 6.76 6.07
C LEU A 207 17.64 6.54 4.53
N GLU A 208 18.20 5.41 4.04
CA GLU A 208 18.01 4.98 2.64
C GLU A 208 16.54 4.87 2.24
N THR A 209 15.63 4.61 3.19
CA THR A 209 14.18 4.62 2.96
C THR A 209 13.70 5.99 2.48
N ALA A 210 14.20 7.09 3.06
CA ALA A 210 13.83 8.43 2.61
C ALA A 210 14.34 8.71 1.18
N GLU A 211 15.55 8.26 0.86
CA GLU A 211 16.09 8.36 -0.49
C GLU A 211 15.27 7.57 -1.51
N ASP A 212 14.91 6.33 -1.17
CA ASP A 212 14.07 5.49 -2.02
C ASP A 212 12.70 6.12 -2.24
N ILE A 213 12.02 6.56 -1.18
CA ILE A 213 10.73 7.25 -1.26
C ILE A 213 10.81 8.45 -2.22
N MET A 214 11.81 9.32 -2.06
CA MET A 214 11.96 10.51 -2.90
C MET A 214 12.27 10.17 -4.37
N SER A 215 12.82 9.00 -4.65
CA SER A 215 13.05 8.53 -6.02
C SER A 215 11.84 7.83 -6.63
N TYR A 216 10.85 7.44 -5.84
CA TYR A 216 9.72 6.63 -6.25
C TYR A 216 8.60 7.48 -6.84
N LYS A 217 8.21 7.18 -8.09
CA LYS A 217 7.26 7.98 -8.88
C LYS A 217 6.19 7.11 -9.55
N PRO A 218 5.20 6.61 -8.81
CA PRO A 218 4.08 5.84 -9.37
C PRO A 218 3.34 6.59 -10.49
N GLU A 219 3.26 7.91 -10.42
CA GLU A 219 2.60 8.72 -11.45
C GLU A 219 3.28 8.66 -12.83
N ALA A 220 4.56 8.27 -12.89
CA ALA A 220 5.26 8.11 -14.16
C ALA A 220 4.75 6.91 -14.97
N VAL A 221 4.15 5.92 -14.31
CA VAL A 221 3.67 4.67 -14.92
C VAL A 221 2.16 4.47 -14.82
N VAL A 222 1.42 5.30 -14.09
CA VAL A 222 -0.03 5.14 -13.83
C VAL A 222 -0.85 5.00 -15.10
N HIS A 223 -0.45 5.66 -16.19
CA HIS A 223 -1.12 5.59 -17.49
C HIS A 223 -1.11 4.18 -18.11
N GLN A 224 -0.22 3.29 -17.66
CA GLN A 224 -0.09 1.90 -18.14
C GLN A 224 -1.13 0.97 -17.50
N ILE A 225 -1.85 1.40 -16.47
CA ILE A 225 -2.94 0.61 -15.90
C ILE A 225 -4.07 0.44 -16.90
N ALA A 226 -4.37 1.47 -17.68
CA ALA A 226 -5.41 1.40 -18.73
C ALA A 226 -5.14 0.26 -19.73
N PRO A 227 -6.19 -0.43 -20.20
CA PRO A 227 -7.61 -0.13 -20.08
C PRO A 227 -8.28 -0.71 -18.81
N ARG A 228 -7.52 -1.18 -17.85
CA ARG A 228 -8.04 -1.69 -16.56
C ARG A 228 -8.47 -0.51 -15.69
N PRO A 229 -9.61 -0.62 -14.97
CA PRO A 229 -10.12 0.51 -14.19
C PRO A 229 -9.24 0.82 -12.96
N LEU A 230 -9.10 2.12 -12.70
CA LEU A 230 -8.36 2.69 -11.58
C LEU A 230 -9.28 3.52 -10.69
N LEU A 231 -9.24 3.27 -9.39
CA LEU A 231 -9.88 4.09 -8.36
C LEU A 231 -8.79 4.77 -7.51
N LEU A 232 -8.92 6.07 -7.36
CA LEU A 232 -8.10 6.92 -6.49
C LEU A 232 -9.01 7.53 -5.43
N ILE A 233 -8.69 7.32 -4.16
CA ILE A 233 -9.38 7.95 -3.04
C ILE A 233 -8.37 8.78 -2.26
N GLY A 234 -8.60 10.08 -2.16
CA GLY A 234 -7.89 11.01 -1.30
C GLY A 234 -8.75 11.44 -0.11
N ALA A 235 -8.16 12.08 0.88
CA ALA A 235 -8.85 12.66 2.01
C ALA A 235 -8.53 14.15 2.12
N GLU A 236 -9.56 14.99 2.29
CA GLU A 236 -9.42 16.46 2.23
C GLU A 236 -8.46 17.01 3.30
N LEU A 237 -8.50 16.41 4.49
CA LEU A 237 -7.66 16.82 5.63
C LEU A 237 -6.45 15.90 5.84
N ASP A 238 -5.99 15.26 4.75
CA ASP A 238 -4.79 14.42 4.80
C ASP A 238 -3.54 15.31 4.72
N TYR A 239 -2.93 15.55 5.87
CA TYR A 239 -1.67 16.28 5.98
C TYR A 239 -0.44 15.36 5.86
N LEU A 240 -0.66 14.04 5.84
CA LEU A 240 0.41 13.04 5.70
C LEU A 240 0.74 12.77 4.23
N THR A 241 -0.30 12.51 3.42
CA THR A 241 -0.21 12.36 1.96
C THR A 241 -1.29 13.23 1.33
N GLY A 242 -1.02 14.51 1.15
CA GLY A 242 -2.00 15.49 0.67
C GLY A 242 -2.80 14.96 -0.54
N PHE A 243 -4.10 15.26 -0.59
CA PHE A 243 -4.98 14.77 -1.65
C PHE A 243 -4.54 15.20 -3.07
N GLU A 244 -3.71 16.21 -3.19
CA GLU A 244 -3.10 16.67 -4.44
C GLU A 244 -2.28 15.55 -5.12
N GLU A 245 -1.76 14.61 -4.35
CA GLU A 245 -1.07 13.43 -4.88
C GLU A 245 -2.05 12.53 -5.66
N CYS A 246 -3.27 12.34 -5.14
CA CYS A 246 -4.33 11.62 -5.84
C CYS A 246 -4.81 12.38 -7.09
N VAL A 247 -4.89 13.72 -7.02
CA VAL A 247 -5.24 14.56 -8.18
C VAL A 247 -4.18 14.42 -9.28
N SER A 248 -2.90 14.51 -8.94
CA SER A 248 -1.80 14.35 -9.91
C SER A 248 -1.80 12.96 -10.56
N LEU A 249 -2.04 11.91 -9.78
CA LEU A 249 -2.20 10.54 -10.31
C LEU A 249 -3.39 10.46 -11.28
N TYR A 250 -4.53 11.06 -10.92
CA TYR A 250 -5.72 11.08 -11.77
C TYR A 250 -5.46 11.80 -13.10
N GLU A 251 -4.81 12.95 -13.06
CA GLU A 251 -4.50 13.72 -14.28
C GLU A 251 -3.62 12.92 -15.26
N LYS A 252 -2.67 12.12 -14.75
CA LYS A 252 -1.74 11.34 -15.55
C LYS A 252 -2.26 9.96 -15.94
N ALA A 253 -3.26 9.43 -15.25
CA ALA A 253 -3.90 8.18 -15.59
C ALA A 253 -4.76 8.32 -16.87
N ARG A 254 -4.94 7.19 -17.60
CA ARG A 254 -5.88 7.06 -18.71
C ARG A 254 -7.19 6.41 -18.25
N GLU A 255 -8.24 6.58 -19.05
CA GLU A 255 -9.54 5.94 -18.79
C GLU A 255 -9.48 4.39 -18.89
N PRO A 256 -10.32 3.68 -18.10
CA PRO A 256 -11.29 4.16 -17.15
C PRO A 256 -10.65 4.47 -15.77
N LYS A 257 -10.96 5.64 -15.22
CA LYS A 257 -10.42 6.11 -13.94
C LYS A 257 -11.46 6.86 -13.12
N GLN A 258 -11.35 6.79 -11.80
CA GLN A 258 -12.22 7.50 -10.86
C GLN A 258 -11.37 8.16 -9.78
N LEU A 259 -11.77 9.36 -9.37
CA LEU A 259 -11.18 10.11 -8.26
C LEU A 259 -12.28 10.51 -7.28
N HIS A 260 -12.07 10.23 -6.00
CA HIS A 260 -12.94 10.66 -4.90
C HIS A 260 -12.09 11.29 -3.80
N ILE A 261 -12.43 12.51 -3.40
CA ILE A 261 -11.85 13.17 -2.23
C ILE A 261 -12.90 13.11 -1.12
N LEU A 262 -12.54 12.49 0.01
CA LEU A 262 -13.42 12.37 1.17
C LEU A 262 -13.41 13.68 1.96
N PRO A 263 -14.54 14.40 2.04
CA PRO A 263 -14.58 15.71 2.69
C PRO A 263 -14.47 15.57 4.21
N GLY A 264 -13.73 16.47 4.87
CA GLY A 264 -13.56 16.52 6.30
C GLY A 264 -12.88 15.31 6.94
N ILE A 265 -12.22 14.47 6.15
CA ILE A 265 -11.57 13.22 6.57
C ILE A 265 -10.05 13.39 6.51
N SER A 266 -9.35 12.94 7.54
CA SER A 266 -7.89 12.84 7.60
C SER A 266 -7.38 11.48 7.12
N HIS A 267 -6.06 11.31 7.07
CA HIS A 267 -5.41 10.07 6.61
C HIS A 267 -5.94 8.81 7.31
N TYR A 268 -5.90 8.79 8.64
CA TYR A 268 -6.32 7.60 9.42
C TYR A 268 -7.84 7.48 9.59
N GLU A 269 -8.56 8.61 9.56
CA GLU A 269 -10.02 8.58 9.55
C GLU A 269 -10.58 7.95 8.27
N THR A 270 -9.82 7.96 7.17
CA THR A 270 -10.14 7.21 5.95
C THR A 270 -10.38 5.72 6.24
N TYR A 271 -9.69 5.15 7.23
CA TYR A 271 -9.80 3.73 7.61
C TYR A 271 -10.84 3.46 8.71
N SER A 272 -11.47 4.49 9.26
CA SER A 272 -12.50 4.40 10.29
C SER A 272 -13.79 5.08 9.85
N GLN A 273 -13.90 6.39 9.94
CA GLN A 273 -15.10 7.16 9.53
C GLN A 273 -15.37 7.04 8.02
N GLY A 274 -14.29 6.97 7.20
CA GLY A 274 -14.36 6.80 5.74
C GLY A 274 -14.55 5.35 5.29
N PHE A 275 -14.45 4.37 6.20
CA PHE A 275 -14.39 2.94 5.88
C PHE A 275 -15.52 2.47 4.95
N ASP A 276 -16.78 2.76 5.28
CA ASP A 276 -17.93 2.33 4.49
C ASP A 276 -17.92 2.94 3.07
N THR A 277 -17.47 4.19 2.95
CA THR A 277 -17.34 4.85 1.65
C THR A 277 -16.23 4.24 0.82
N VAL A 278 -15.05 3.99 1.41
CA VAL A 278 -13.93 3.30 0.76
C VAL A 278 -14.35 1.91 0.28
N MET A 279 -15.02 1.13 1.15
CA MET A 279 -15.52 -0.20 0.80
C MET A 279 -16.52 -0.16 -0.35
N ARG A 280 -17.51 0.72 -0.28
CA ARG A 280 -18.54 0.85 -1.33
C ARG A 280 -17.94 1.22 -2.68
N LEU A 281 -17.03 2.20 -2.72
CA LEU A 281 -16.36 2.63 -3.96
C LEU A 281 -15.48 1.52 -4.53
N SER A 282 -14.71 0.83 -3.69
CA SER A 282 -13.85 -0.28 -4.09
C SER A 282 -14.66 -1.46 -4.64
N LEU A 283 -15.75 -1.85 -3.95
CA LEU A 283 -16.62 -2.93 -4.40
C LEU A 283 -17.32 -2.59 -5.73
N ASN A 284 -17.74 -1.34 -5.92
CA ASN A 284 -18.30 -0.90 -7.20
C ASN A 284 -17.29 -1.03 -8.34
N LEU A 285 -16.05 -0.56 -8.13
CA LEU A 285 -14.98 -0.71 -9.12
C LEU A 285 -14.72 -2.18 -9.46
N PHE A 286 -14.57 -3.01 -8.42
CA PHE A 286 -14.24 -4.44 -8.58
C PHE A 286 -15.38 -5.19 -9.24
N GLY A 287 -16.65 -4.91 -8.87
CA GLY A 287 -17.82 -5.49 -9.52
C GLY A 287 -17.90 -5.16 -11.03
N GLN A 288 -17.59 -3.91 -11.40
CA GLN A 288 -17.54 -3.50 -12.80
C GLN A 288 -16.39 -4.18 -13.57
N ALA A 289 -15.22 -4.28 -12.95
CA ALA A 289 -14.02 -4.86 -13.58
C ALA A 289 -14.12 -6.38 -13.77
N LEU A 290 -14.76 -7.07 -12.84
CA LEU A 290 -14.79 -8.53 -12.79
C LEU A 290 -16.07 -9.15 -13.38
N GLY A 291 -17.04 -8.32 -13.77
CA GLY A 291 -18.37 -8.74 -14.19
C GLY A 291 -19.21 -9.25 -13.00
N ALA A 292 -20.46 -8.78 -12.87
CA ALA A 292 -21.42 -9.39 -11.97
C ALA A 292 -21.69 -10.81 -12.47
N ARG A 293 -21.44 -11.83 -11.64
CA ARG A 293 -22.08 -13.15 -11.79
C ARG A 293 -23.32 -13.21 -10.96
#